data_ec65158923389851f9d512e41405eb42
#
_entry.id   ec65158923389851f9d512e41405eb42
#
_cell.length_a   1.000
_cell.length_b   1.000
_cell.length_c   1.000
_cell.angle_alpha   90.00
_cell.angle_beta   90.00
_cell.angle_gamma   90.00
#
_symmetry.space_group_name_H-M   'P 1'
#
loop_
_entity.id
_entity.type
_entity.pdbx_description
1 polymer ?
#
loop_
_entity_poly.entity_id
_entity_poly.type
_entity_poly.pdbx_seq_one_letter_code
_entity_poly.pdbx_strand_id
1 'polypeptide(L)'
;VKDRQPELRTEKLIRYQKEFQIPQYDAEILTSSKHMADIFEATVELCSKPKEVSNWLMVETMRLLKEHEQDPEEIHFSPKHLAELIKLVDAGTINRTVAKTVFEEIFANDVDPEQYVEEKGLKVVNDEGALRTEIQKIIDANPQSVEDYRNGKQKAMGFIVGQTMRAMKGKADPGLVNQIVKELMDKA
;
A
#
# COMPACT_ATOMS: atom_id res chain seq x y z
N VAL A 1 -13.25 41.14 13.00
CA VAL A 1 -12.60 39.83 13.17
C VAL A 1 -13.73 38.85 13.45
N LYS A 2 -14.20 38.11 12.42
CA LYS A 2 -15.12 36.99 12.63
C LYS A 2 -14.28 35.87 13.25
N ASP A 3 -14.47 35.62 14.54
CA ASP A 3 -14.03 34.41 15.18
C ASP A 3 -14.61 33.24 14.38
N ARG A 4 -13.77 32.51 13.65
CA ARG A 4 -14.15 31.26 13.01
C ARG A 4 -14.39 30.28 14.15
N GLN A 5 -15.64 30.07 14.48
CA GLN A 5 -16.00 28.93 15.31
C GLN A 5 -15.44 27.64 14.65
N PRO A 6 -14.88 26.73 15.43
CA PRO A 6 -14.44 25.46 14.88
C PRO A 6 -15.61 24.77 14.17
N GLU A 7 -15.35 24.26 12.96
CA GLU A 7 -16.33 23.53 12.17
C GLU A 7 -16.92 22.36 12.97
N LEU A 8 -18.24 22.27 13.02
CA LEU A 8 -18.92 21.21 13.73
C LEU A 8 -18.75 19.88 13.02
N ARG A 9 -18.80 18.77 13.79
CA ARG A 9 -18.69 17.41 13.23
C ARG A 9 -19.71 17.16 12.12
N THR A 10 -20.92 17.61 12.26
CA THR A 10 -21.97 17.47 11.24
C THR A 10 -21.64 18.23 9.94
N GLU A 11 -21.02 19.37 10.04
CA GLU A 11 -20.57 20.15 8.88
C GLU A 11 -19.42 19.46 8.18
N LYS A 12 -18.43 18.94 8.93
CA LYS A 12 -17.33 18.12 8.39
C LYS A 12 -17.85 16.89 7.66
N LEU A 13 -18.81 16.20 8.24
CA LEU A 13 -19.40 14.98 7.66
C LEU A 13 -20.04 15.29 6.29
N ILE A 14 -20.77 16.38 6.17
CA ILE A 14 -21.37 16.82 4.90
C ILE A 14 -20.27 17.22 3.91
N ARG A 15 -19.28 17.97 4.37
CA ARG A 15 -18.16 18.41 3.54
C ARG A 15 -17.35 17.25 2.99
N TYR A 16 -17.02 16.25 3.79
CA TYR A 16 -16.26 15.08 3.34
C TYR A 16 -16.99 14.29 2.25
N GLN A 17 -18.30 14.17 2.35
CA GLN A 17 -19.10 13.53 1.32
C GLN A 17 -19.16 14.35 0.02
N LYS A 18 -19.31 15.68 0.11
CA LYS A 18 -19.47 16.56 -1.04
C LYS A 18 -18.15 16.88 -1.74
N GLU A 19 -17.14 17.29 -0.99
CA GLU A 19 -15.87 17.78 -1.55
C GLU A 19 -14.90 16.64 -1.85
N PHE A 20 -14.81 15.66 -0.94
CA PHE A 20 -13.86 14.54 -1.07
C PHE A 20 -14.50 13.28 -1.64
N GLN A 21 -15.81 13.27 -1.83
CA GLN A 21 -16.56 12.11 -2.32
C GLN A 21 -16.29 10.84 -1.47
N ILE A 22 -16.15 11.03 -0.18
CA ILE A 22 -15.98 9.95 0.81
C ILE A 22 -17.37 9.37 1.12
N PRO A 23 -17.53 8.03 1.14
CA PRO A 23 -18.78 7.41 1.56
C PRO A 23 -19.21 7.85 2.96
N GLN A 24 -20.51 7.93 3.22
CA GLN A 24 -21.04 8.37 4.51
C GLN A 24 -20.45 7.57 5.68
N TYR A 25 -20.38 6.27 5.56
CA TYR A 25 -19.81 5.39 6.60
C TYR A 25 -18.37 5.76 6.94
N ASP A 26 -17.52 5.98 5.93
CA ASP A 26 -16.13 6.36 6.13
C ASP A 26 -16.04 7.77 6.75
N ALA A 27 -16.85 8.71 6.28
CA ALA A 27 -16.90 10.06 6.82
C ALA A 27 -17.33 10.07 8.30
N GLU A 28 -18.27 9.23 8.71
CA GLU A 28 -18.70 9.07 10.10
C GLU A 28 -17.55 8.60 11.01
N ILE A 29 -16.76 7.63 10.55
CA ILE A 29 -15.62 7.11 11.31
C ILE A 29 -14.48 8.15 11.35
N LEU A 30 -14.11 8.74 10.20
CA LEU A 30 -13.06 9.76 10.13
C LEU A 30 -13.37 10.99 11.00
N THR A 31 -14.65 11.31 11.20
CA THR A 31 -15.09 12.44 12.05
C THR A 31 -15.45 12.03 13.46
N SER A 32 -15.37 10.76 13.83
CA SER A 32 -15.68 10.29 15.19
C SER A 32 -14.64 10.74 16.23
N SER A 33 -13.40 10.92 15.80
CA SER A 33 -12.30 11.48 16.58
C SER A 33 -11.83 12.78 15.91
N LYS A 34 -11.64 13.83 16.72
CA LYS A 34 -11.07 15.08 16.21
C LYS A 34 -9.66 14.85 15.65
N HIS A 35 -8.85 14.08 16.34
CA HIS A 35 -7.48 13.80 15.95
C HIS A 35 -7.42 13.05 14.62
N MET A 36 -8.28 12.05 14.42
CA MET A 36 -8.40 11.34 13.14
C MET A 36 -8.82 12.29 12.00
N ALA A 37 -9.79 13.17 12.24
CA ALA A 37 -10.21 14.16 11.25
C ALA A 37 -9.08 15.13 10.90
N ASP A 38 -8.32 15.60 11.88
CA ASP A 38 -7.20 16.50 11.68
C ASP A 38 -6.08 15.84 10.85
N ILE A 39 -5.75 14.57 11.11
CA ILE A 39 -4.80 13.79 10.33
C ILE A 39 -5.30 13.61 8.89
N PHE A 40 -6.57 13.26 8.71
CA PHE A 40 -7.17 13.10 7.38
C PHE A 40 -7.05 14.40 6.55
N GLU A 41 -7.52 15.51 7.09
CA GLU A 41 -7.50 16.79 6.39
C GLU A 41 -6.07 17.24 6.06
N ALA A 42 -5.16 17.19 7.02
CA ALA A 42 -3.76 17.56 6.82
C ALA A 42 -3.07 16.68 5.75
N THR A 43 -3.35 15.38 5.74
CA THR A 43 -2.78 14.46 4.74
C THR A 43 -3.35 14.72 3.36
N VAL A 44 -4.67 14.94 3.25
CA VAL A 44 -5.33 15.29 1.97
C VAL A 44 -4.77 16.60 1.41
N GLU A 45 -4.55 17.60 2.24
CA GLU A 45 -3.94 18.87 1.81
C GLU A 45 -2.56 18.67 1.18
N LEU A 46 -1.77 17.72 1.69
CA LEU A 46 -0.42 17.44 1.21
C LEU A 46 -0.37 16.56 -0.05
N CYS A 47 -1.31 15.65 -0.25
CA CYS A 47 -1.26 14.68 -1.35
C CYS A 47 -2.42 14.79 -2.35
N SER A 48 -3.48 15.51 -2.04
CA SER A 48 -4.69 15.68 -2.89
C SER A 48 -5.37 14.36 -3.30
N LYS A 49 -5.29 13.34 -2.44
CA LYS A 49 -5.81 11.98 -2.68
C LYS A 49 -6.76 11.53 -1.55
N PRO A 50 -7.93 12.17 -1.39
CA PRO A 50 -8.79 11.92 -0.22
C PRO A 50 -9.24 10.46 -0.08
N LYS A 51 -9.53 9.78 -1.19
CA LYS A 51 -9.93 8.36 -1.15
C LYS A 51 -8.80 7.44 -0.71
N GLU A 52 -7.58 7.69 -1.14
CA GLU A 52 -6.41 6.91 -0.70
C GLU A 52 -6.11 7.18 0.78
N VAL A 53 -6.16 8.44 1.21
CA VAL A 53 -5.99 8.77 2.64
C VAL A 53 -7.06 8.10 3.49
N SER A 54 -8.31 8.14 3.06
CA SER A 54 -9.41 7.43 3.74
C SER A 54 -9.11 5.94 3.86
N ASN A 55 -8.68 5.28 2.78
CA ASN A 55 -8.34 3.86 2.80
C ASN A 55 -7.23 3.53 3.81
N TRP A 56 -6.15 4.32 3.83
CA TRP A 56 -5.06 4.10 4.78
C TRP A 56 -5.51 4.28 6.23
N LEU A 57 -6.34 5.26 6.52
CA LEU A 57 -6.86 5.49 7.87
C LEU A 57 -7.92 4.46 8.25
N MET A 58 -8.85 4.13 7.36
CA MET A 58 -9.96 3.22 7.65
C MET A 58 -9.55 1.75 7.72
N VAL A 59 -8.57 1.33 6.93
CA VAL A 59 -8.15 -0.08 6.85
C VAL A 59 -6.88 -0.30 7.68
N GLU A 60 -5.78 0.28 7.27
CA GLU A 60 -4.48 -0.04 7.88
C GLU A 60 -4.32 0.60 9.27
N THR A 61 -4.70 1.87 9.44
CA THR A 61 -4.57 2.54 10.74
C THR A 61 -5.52 1.91 11.77
N MET A 62 -6.77 1.65 11.40
CA MET A 62 -7.73 1.00 12.31
C MET A 62 -7.31 -0.42 12.67
N ARG A 63 -6.71 -1.16 11.74
CA ARG A 63 -6.14 -2.49 12.02
C ARG A 63 -5.03 -2.39 13.07
N LEU A 64 -4.08 -1.49 12.88
CA LEU A 64 -2.95 -1.32 13.79
C LEU A 64 -3.39 -0.81 15.17
N LEU A 65 -4.32 0.14 15.25
CA LEU A 65 -4.90 0.60 16.51
C LEU A 65 -5.53 -0.58 17.29
N LYS A 66 -6.27 -1.44 16.60
CA LYS A 66 -6.87 -2.63 17.21
C LYS A 66 -5.81 -3.64 17.66
N GLU A 67 -4.78 -3.89 16.85
CA GLU A 67 -3.71 -4.83 17.19
C GLU A 67 -2.88 -4.36 18.39
N HIS A 68 -2.69 -3.05 18.54
CA HIS A 68 -1.94 -2.43 19.64
C HIS A 68 -2.82 -2.01 20.82
N GLU A 69 -4.14 -2.25 20.77
CA GLU A 69 -5.11 -1.83 21.78
C GLU A 69 -5.05 -0.33 22.08
N GLN A 70 -4.90 0.49 21.02
CA GLN A 70 -4.80 1.94 21.09
C GLN A 70 -6.05 2.64 20.58
N ASP A 71 -6.31 3.83 21.11
CA ASP A 71 -7.38 4.71 20.64
C ASP A 71 -6.89 5.65 19.52
N PRO A 72 -7.79 6.16 18.65
CA PRO A 72 -7.41 7.12 17.60
C PRO A 72 -6.68 8.37 18.09
N GLU A 73 -6.92 8.80 19.34
CA GLU A 73 -6.24 9.93 19.96
C GLU A 73 -4.76 9.66 20.27
N GLU A 74 -4.33 8.40 20.26
CA GLU A 74 -2.95 7.98 20.51
C GLU A 74 -2.09 7.90 19.23
N ILE A 75 -2.69 8.15 18.06
CA ILE A 75 -1.94 8.21 16.80
C ILE A 75 -0.93 9.35 16.86
N HIS A 76 0.33 9.03 16.65
CA HIS A 76 1.43 9.98 16.75
C HIS A 76 2.25 10.16 15.45
N PHE A 77 1.94 9.41 14.39
CA PHE A 77 2.62 9.61 13.12
C PHE A 77 2.21 10.93 12.44
N SER A 78 3.13 11.53 11.73
CA SER A 78 2.88 12.79 11.05
C SER A 78 2.08 12.61 9.75
N PRO A 79 1.10 13.48 9.46
CA PRO A 79 0.37 13.48 8.18
C PRO A 79 1.28 13.59 6.96
N LYS A 80 2.42 14.28 7.10
CA LYS A 80 3.43 14.39 6.06
C LYS A 80 3.95 13.02 5.62
N HIS A 81 4.29 12.14 6.56
CA HIS A 81 4.83 10.82 6.24
C HIS A 81 3.78 9.91 5.58
N LEU A 82 2.52 9.98 5.99
CA LEU A 82 1.45 9.27 5.28
C LEU A 82 1.25 9.80 3.86
N ALA A 83 1.28 11.13 3.67
CA ALA A 83 1.16 11.74 2.35
C ALA A 83 2.33 11.35 1.43
N GLU A 84 3.56 11.34 1.94
CA GLU A 84 4.75 10.91 1.20
C GLU A 84 4.67 9.42 0.82
N LEU A 85 4.21 8.55 1.73
CA LEU A 85 3.98 7.13 1.43
C LEU A 85 2.98 6.96 0.28
N ILE A 86 1.86 7.68 0.30
CA ILE A 86 0.85 7.65 -0.76
C ILE A 86 1.46 8.09 -2.10
N LYS A 87 2.28 9.14 -2.10
CA LYS A 87 2.99 9.61 -3.30
C LYS A 87 3.96 8.58 -3.85
N LEU A 88 4.70 7.87 -2.99
CA LEU A 88 5.63 6.80 -3.40
C LEU A 88 4.89 5.65 -4.09
N VAL A 89 3.72 5.27 -3.60
CA VAL A 89 2.87 4.25 -4.24
C VAL A 89 2.31 4.75 -5.57
N ASP A 90 1.82 5.98 -5.62
CA ASP A 90 1.25 6.59 -6.82
C ASP A 90 2.29 6.75 -7.95
N ALA A 91 3.53 7.09 -7.60
CA ALA A 91 4.65 7.17 -8.52
C ALA A 91 5.19 5.79 -8.97
N GLY A 92 4.72 4.69 -8.39
CA GLY A 92 5.22 3.35 -8.67
C GLY A 92 6.60 3.06 -8.09
N THR A 93 7.11 3.90 -7.20
CA THR A 93 8.41 3.70 -6.53
C THR A 93 8.38 2.48 -5.61
N ILE A 94 7.27 2.25 -4.94
CA ILE A 94 6.97 1.05 -4.17
C ILE A 94 5.60 0.52 -4.54
N ASN A 95 5.37 -0.78 -4.35
CA ASN A 95 4.05 -1.37 -4.53
C ASN A 95 3.24 -1.31 -3.21
N ARG A 96 1.95 -1.62 -3.29
CA ARG A 96 1.05 -1.56 -2.13
C ARG A 96 1.43 -2.55 -1.02
N THR A 97 2.01 -3.68 -1.35
CA THR A 97 2.48 -4.68 -0.37
C THR A 97 3.63 -4.13 0.46
N VAL A 98 4.63 -3.54 -0.20
CA VAL A 98 5.76 -2.88 0.46
C VAL A 98 5.27 -1.68 1.27
N ALA A 99 4.35 -0.89 0.72
CA ALA A 99 3.79 0.27 1.40
C ALA A 99 3.13 -0.07 2.73
N LYS A 100 2.46 -1.22 2.86
CA LYS A 100 1.89 -1.68 4.14
C LYS A 100 2.98 -1.91 5.19
N THR A 101 4.08 -2.55 4.82
CA THR A 101 5.23 -2.76 5.72
C THR A 101 5.86 -1.43 6.14
N VAL A 102 6.03 -0.50 5.20
CA VAL A 102 6.55 0.84 5.51
C VAL A 102 5.59 1.61 6.42
N PHE A 103 4.28 1.48 6.19
CA PHE A 103 3.28 2.13 7.02
C PHE A 103 3.27 1.62 8.47
N GLU A 104 3.51 0.33 8.69
CA GLU A 104 3.66 -0.23 10.05
C GLU A 104 4.80 0.46 10.80
N GLU A 105 5.91 0.76 10.13
CA GLU A 105 7.02 1.51 10.72
C GLU A 105 6.68 3.00 10.92
N ILE A 106 5.94 3.61 10.00
CA ILE A 106 5.43 4.97 10.18
C ILE A 106 4.52 5.04 11.41
N PHE A 107 3.61 4.08 11.54
CA PHE A 107 2.68 4.00 12.66
C PHE A 107 3.41 3.84 14.00
N ALA A 108 4.41 2.97 14.05
CA ALA A 108 5.15 2.66 15.28
C ALA A 108 6.19 3.73 15.66
N ASN A 109 6.90 4.29 14.68
CA ASN A 109 8.12 5.08 14.91
C ASN A 109 8.14 6.42 14.16
N ASP A 110 7.09 6.75 13.42
CA ASP A 110 6.97 7.97 12.58
C ASP A 110 8.18 8.18 11.65
N VAL A 111 8.63 7.09 11.01
CA VAL A 111 9.78 7.13 10.09
C VAL A 111 9.46 7.91 8.83
N ASP A 112 10.47 8.58 8.27
CA ASP A 112 10.39 9.17 6.93
C ASP A 112 10.32 8.03 5.89
N PRO A 113 9.23 7.91 5.12
CA PRO A 113 9.04 6.77 4.22
C PRO A 113 10.02 6.75 3.06
N GLU A 114 10.43 7.89 2.54
CA GLU A 114 11.37 7.98 1.43
C GLU A 114 12.75 7.50 1.87
N GLN A 115 13.23 7.98 3.00
CA GLN A 115 14.49 7.57 3.59
C GLN A 115 14.46 6.07 3.96
N TYR A 116 13.39 5.60 4.60
CA TYR A 116 13.25 4.20 4.99
C TYR A 116 13.26 3.26 3.78
N VAL A 117 12.53 3.61 2.71
CA VAL A 117 12.50 2.84 1.46
C VAL A 117 13.90 2.78 0.81
N GLU A 118 14.65 3.85 0.85
CA GLU A 118 16.00 3.91 0.30
C GLU A 118 16.99 3.07 1.13
N GLU A 119 17.02 3.26 2.43
CA GLU A 119 17.91 2.54 3.35
C GLU A 119 17.67 1.03 3.36
N LYS A 120 16.41 0.60 3.23
CA LYS A 120 16.03 -0.82 3.19
C LYS A 120 16.02 -1.41 1.78
N GLY A 121 16.28 -0.60 0.76
CA GLY A 121 16.29 -1.02 -0.63
C GLY A 121 14.92 -1.60 -1.07
N LEU A 122 13.82 -0.93 -0.73
CA LEU A 122 12.46 -1.41 -0.96
C LEU A 122 11.83 -0.92 -2.27
N LYS A 123 12.57 -0.17 -3.09
CA LYS A 123 12.09 0.30 -4.40
C LYS A 123 11.69 -0.88 -5.29
N VAL A 124 10.61 -0.71 -6.05
CA VAL A 124 10.15 -1.72 -7.01
C VAL A 124 11.25 -2.04 -8.01
N VAL A 125 11.52 -3.32 -8.21
CA VAL A 125 12.44 -3.81 -9.22
C VAL A 125 11.69 -3.91 -10.53
N ASN A 126 11.86 -2.93 -11.41
CA ASN A 126 11.29 -2.90 -12.76
C ASN A 126 12.29 -3.32 -13.83
N ASP A 127 13.47 -3.81 -13.45
CA ASP A 127 14.44 -4.37 -14.38
C ASP A 127 13.95 -5.72 -14.90
N GLU A 128 13.38 -5.69 -16.11
CA GLU A 128 12.84 -6.88 -16.76
C GLU A 128 13.91 -7.97 -16.98
N GLY A 129 15.15 -7.57 -17.25
CA GLY A 129 16.27 -8.50 -17.41
C GLY A 129 16.59 -9.24 -16.11
N ALA A 130 16.64 -8.52 -14.98
CA ALA A 130 16.85 -9.12 -13.65
C ALA A 130 15.69 -10.03 -13.27
N LEU A 131 14.44 -9.62 -13.53
CA LEU A 131 13.26 -10.44 -13.29
C LEU A 131 13.26 -11.71 -14.12
N ARG A 132 13.58 -11.63 -15.42
CA ARG A 132 13.68 -12.80 -16.31
C ARG A 132 14.72 -13.79 -15.81
N THR A 133 15.88 -13.31 -15.39
CA THR A 133 16.96 -14.15 -14.85
C THR A 133 16.51 -14.89 -13.58
N GLU A 134 15.86 -14.19 -12.66
CA GLU A 134 15.40 -14.80 -11.42
C GLU A 134 14.25 -15.80 -11.64
N ILE A 135 13.30 -15.44 -12.50
CA ILE A 135 12.20 -16.34 -12.87
C ILE A 135 12.73 -17.61 -13.55
N GLN A 136 13.71 -17.48 -14.46
CA GLN A 136 14.31 -18.62 -15.15
C GLN A 136 14.96 -19.58 -14.14
N LYS A 137 15.70 -19.07 -13.15
CA LYS A 137 16.27 -19.91 -12.07
C LYS A 137 15.20 -20.69 -11.32
N ILE A 138 14.08 -20.02 -11.02
CA ILE A 138 12.96 -20.67 -10.31
C ILE A 138 12.30 -21.74 -11.16
N ILE A 139 12.11 -21.48 -12.45
CA ILE A 139 11.59 -22.48 -13.41
C ILE A 139 12.52 -23.69 -13.50
N ASP A 140 13.82 -23.46 -13.64
CA ASP A 140 14.84 -24.52 -13.74
C ASP A 140 14.91 -25.37 -12.46
N ALA A 141 14.67 -24.76 -11.31
CA ALA A 141 14.62 -25.44 -10.02
C ALA A 141 13.31 -26.23 -9.78
N ASN A 142 12.28 -26.02 -10.61
CA ASN A 142 10.95 -26.61 -10.45
C ASN A 142 10.44 -27.25 -11.76
N PRO A 143 11.15 -28.27 -12.31
CA PRO A 143 10.78 -28.87 -13.59
C PRO A 143 9.38 -29.52 -13.56
N GLN A 144 8.95 -30.02 -12.42
CA GLN A 144 7.61 -30.59 -12.24
C GLN A 144 6.51 -29.53 -12.45
N SER A 145 6.75 -28.29 -12.05
CA SER A 145 5.78 -27.20 -12.28
C SER A 145 5.64 -26.87 -13.76
N VAL A 146 6.73 -26.98 -14.54
CA VAL A 146 6.70 -26.81 -16.00
C VAL A 146 5.86 -27.90 -16.65
N GLU A 147 6.09 -29.16 -16.26
CA GLU A 147 5.32 -30.30 -16.78
C GLU A 147 3.83 -30.20 -16.40
N ASP A 148 3.52 -29.82 -15.17
CA ASP A 148 2.16 -29.61 -14.72
C ASP A 148 1.46 -28.49 -15.50
N TYR A 149 2.17 -27.41 -15.81
CA TYR A 149 1.65 -26.31 -16.64
C TYR A 149 1.34 -26.78 -18.08
N ARG A 150 2.26 -27.52 -18.70
CA ARG A 150 2.05 -28.13 -20.02
C ARG A 150 0.86 -29.08 -20.06
N ASN A 151 0.58 -29.74 -18.95
CA ASN A 151 -0.60 -30.60 -18.76
C ASN A 151 -1.88 -29.83 -18.42
N GLY A 152 -1.88 -28.49 -18.55
CA GLY A 152 -3.05 -27.64 -18.34
C GLY A 152 -3.35 -27.26 -16.89
N LYS A 153 -2.46 -27.58 -15.94
CA LYS A 153 -2.65 -27.21 -14.53
C LYS A 153 -2.25 -25.75 -14.29
N GLN A 154 -3.21 -24.86 -14.37
CA GLN A 154 -3.00 -23.41 -14.17
C GLN A 154 -2.36 -23.04 -12.81
N LYS A 155 -2.58 -23.86 -11.78
CA LYS A 155 -1.98 -23.66 -10.45
C LYS A 155 -0.45 -23.67 -10.46
N ALA A 156 0.17 -24.36 -11.42
CA ALA A 156 1.63 -24.43 -11.57
C ALA A 156 2.21 -23.04 -11.89
N MET A 157 1.55 -22.26 -12.74
CA MET A 157 1.94 -20.88 -13.01
C MET A 157 1.86 -20.01 -11.73
N GLY A 158 0.77 -20.12 -10.98
CA GLY A 158 0.60 -19.42 -9.71
C GLY A 158 1.68 -19.75 -8.68
N PHE A 159 2.14 -20.99 -8.65
CA PHE A 159 3.25 -21.44 -7.80
C PHE A 159 4.55 -20.72 -8.17
N ILE A 160 4.91 -20.67 -9.45
CA ILE A 160 6.14 -19.99 -9.93
C ILE A 160 6.05 -18.47 -9.66
N VAL A 161 4.90 -17.85 -9.89
CA VAL A 161 4.67 -16.43 -9.53
C VAL A 161 4.88 -16.19 -8.04
N GLY A 162 4.30 -17.06 -7.20
CA GLY A 162 4.43 -16.96 -5.74
C GLY A 162 5.89 -17.10 -5.28
N GLN A 163 6.64 -18.04 -5.84
CA GLN A 163 8.07 -18.21 -5.54
C GLN A 163 8.89 -17.01 -5.99
N THR A 164 8.59 -16.45 -7.17
CA THR A 164 9.26 -15.25 -7.67
C THR A 164 8.99 -14.05 -6.76
N MET A 165 7.75 -13.83 -6.36
CA MET A 165 7.39 -12.73 -5.44
C MET A 165 8.10 -12.86 -4.09
N ARG A 166 8.26 -14.10 -3.57
CA ARG A 166 9.04 -14.35 -2.35
C ARG A 166 10.52 -14.03 -2.55
N ALA A 167 11.12 -14.52 -3.63
CA ALA A 167 12.54 -14.28 -3.94
C ALA A 167 12.83 -12.79 -4.07
N MET A 168 11.91 -12.05 -4.68
CA MET A 168 11.98 -10.59 -4.83
C MET A 168 11.50 -9.83 -3.59
N LYS A 169 11.16 -10.50 -2.50
CA LYS A 169 10.66 -9.90 -1.24
C LYS A 169 9.48 -8.95 -1.44
N GLY A 170 8.59 -9.27 -2.36
CA GLY A 170 7.43 -8.45 -2.72
C GLY A 170 7.73 -7.17 -3.52
N LYS A 171 8.97 -6.92 -3.92
CA LYS A 171 9.38 -5.68 -4.62
C LYS A 171 9.11 -5.68 -6.12
N ALA A 172 8.78 -6.82 -6.71
CA ALA A 172 8.47 -6.91 -8.14
C ALA A 172 7.00 -6.54 -8.39
N ASP A 173 6.72 -5.94 -9.56
CA ASP A 173 5.35 -5.73 -10.01
C ASP A 173 4.68 -7.08 -10.32
N PRO A 174 3.56 -7.44 -9.64
CA PRO A 174 2.90 -8.72 -9.85
C PRO A 174 2.40 -8.92 -11.29
N GLY A 175 1.96 -7.86 -11.96
CA GLY A 175 1.50 -7.92 -13.35
C GLY A 175 2.64 -8.27 -14.31
N LEU A 176 3.79 -7.61 -14.14
CA LEU A 176 4.99 -7.88 -14.93
C LEU A 176 5.53 -9.30 -14.65
N VAL A 177 5.56 -9.73 -13.40
CA VAL A 177 5.97 -11.10 -13.03
C VAL A 177 5.05 -12.14 -13.69
N ASN A 178 3.74 -11.96 -13.64
CA ASN A 178 2.78 -12.85 -14.29
C ASN A 178 3.04 -12.95 -15.80
N GLN A 179 3.26 -11.81 -16.46
CA GLN A 179 3.54 -11.76 -17.89
C GLN A 179 4.82 -12.53 -18.25
N ILE A 180 5.91 -12.28 -17.52
CA ILE A 180 7.20 -12.92 -17.77
C ILE A 180 7.15 -14.42 -17.47
N VAL A 181 6.52 -14.82 -16.36
CA VAL A 181 6.35 -16.25 -16.01
C VAL A 181 5.59 -16.96 -17.13
N LYS A 182 4.49 -16.38 -17.61
CA LYS A 182 3.72 -16.96 -18.72
C LYS A 182 4.58 -17.14 -19.97
N GLU A 183 5.29 -16.10 -20.39
CA GLU A 183 6.16 -16.15 -21.56
C GLU A 183 7.24 -17.23 -21.45
N LEU A 184 7.88 -17.37 -20.29
CA LEU A 184 8.94 -18.36 -20.08
C LEU A 184 8.38 -19.79 -19.95
N MET A 185 7.23 -19.97 -19.31
CA MET A 185 6.55 -21.27 -19.20
C MET A 185 6.03 -21.76 -20.55
N ASP A 186 5.57 -20.84 -21.42
CA ASP A 186 5.11 -21.20 -22.78
C ASP A 186 6.28 -21.60 -23.70
N LYS A 187 7.49 -21.15 -23.38
CA LYS A 187 8.72 -21.48 -24.15
C LYS A 187 9.49 -22.66 -23.58
N ALA A 188 9.25 -22.99 -22.33
CA ALA A 188 9.91 -24.12 -21.65
C ALA A 188 9.28 -25.45 -22.06
#